data_985f882b41525cfcbaea714e1914c351
#
_entry.id   985f882b41525cfcbaea714e1914c351
#
_cell.length_a   1.000
_cell.length_b   1.000
_cell.length_c   1.000
_cell.angle_alpha   90.00
_cell.angle_beta   90.00
_cell.angle_gamma   90.00
#
_symmetry.space_group_name_H-M   'P 1'
#
loop_
_entity.id
_entity.type
_entity.pdbx_description
1 polymer ?
#
loop_
_entity_poly.entity_id
_entity_poly.type
_entity_poly.pdbx_seq_one_letter_code
_entity_poly.pdbx_strand_id
1 'polypeptide(L)'
;MSNKLIEKQVIYDGIKVRLEVHHLEDEDTGKRHKREVVVHPGAVVVLAIDEQGRVLLIRNRRYAVDQVLWELPAGTLEKKEDPMNCAGRELVEETGYLAKRLRPIGSYFTSPGILSEKMYAFAAYDLQKKQTALEEGEEIELEPTPMDEAIRMIGDGRIQDAKTIATLLMYDRFHRAAK
;
A
#
# COMPACT_ATOMS: atom_id res chain seq x y z
N MET A 1 28.27 -0.47 -11.94
CA MET A 1 27.47 0.36 -12.86
C MET A 1 27.17 1.66 -12.15
N SER A 2 27.84 2.71 -12.52
CA SER A 2 27.62 4.03 -11.95
C SER A 2 26.97 4.94 -13.01
N ASN A 3 25.71 5.32 -12.76
CA ASN A 3 24.98 6.24 -13.60
C ASN A 3 24.83 7.57 -12.83
N LYS A 4 25.31 8.63 -13.42
CA LYS A 4 25.16 9.99 -12.89
C LYS A 4 23.83 10.60 -13.38
N LEU A 5 23.04 11.10 -12.44
CA LEU A 5 21.85 11.88 -12.77
C LEU A 5 22.30 13.27 -13.26
N ILE A 6 21.97 13.62 -14.49
CA ILE A 6 22.30 14.90 -15.11
C ILE A 6 21.19 15.92 -14.92
N GLU A 7 19.94 15.49 -15.15
CA GLU A 7 18.77 16.37 -15.11
C GLU A 7 17.51 15.59 -14.77
N LYS A 8 16.57 16.24 -14.11
CA LYS A 8 15.18 15.79 -13.91
C LYS A 8 14.24 16.75 -14.64
N GLN A 9 13.52 16.24 -15.60
CA GLN A 9 12.48 16.99 -16.31
C GLN A 9 11.11 16.53 -15.79
N VAL A 10 10.34 17.46 -15.21
CA VAL A 10 8.95 17.19 -14.81
C VAL A 10 8.07 17.26 -16.06
N ILE A 11 7.34 16.19 -16.34
CA ILE A 11 6.41 16.09 -17.48
C ILE A 11 4.98 16.38 -17.02
N TYR A 12 4.61 15.89 -15.83
CA TYR A 12 3.30 16.10 -15.24
C TYR A 12 3.44 16.18 -13.72
N ASP A 13 2.76 17.14 -13.11
CA ASP A 13 2.70 17.31 -11.66
C ASP A 13 1.23 17.27 -11.22
N GLY A 14 0.78 16.10 -10.77
CA GLY A 14 -0.60 15.84 -10.37
C GLY A 14 -0.78 15.83 -8.86
N ILE A 15 -2.00 15.53 -8.43
CA ILE A 15 -2.37 15.50 -7.00
C ILE A 15 -1.67 14.36 -6.26
N LYS A 16 -1.73 13.13 -6.82
CA LYS A 16 -1.19 11.92 -6.17
C LYS A 16 0.19 11.50 -6.71
N VAL A 17 0.49 11.83 -7.99
CA VAL A 17 1.72 11.40 -8.65
C VAL A 17 2.33 12.51 -9.48
N ARG A 18 3.66 12.44 -9.65
CA ARG A 18 4.41 13.28 -10.56
C ARG A 18 5.20 12.40 -11.53
N LEU A 19 5.09 12.68 -12.84
CA LEU A 19 5.89 12.01 -13.86
C LEU A 19 7.13 12.83 -14.16
N GLU A 20 8.29 12.20 -14.00
CA GLU A 20 9.59 12.78 -14.31
C GLU A 20 10.31 11.95 -15.39
N VAL A 21 11.09 12.63 -16.24
CA VAL A 21 12.11 12.01 -17.08
C VAL A 21 13.47 12.32 -16.47
N HIS A 22 14.18 11.30 -16.05
CA HIS A 22 15.55 11.39 -15.53
C HIS A 22 16.54 11.17 -16.68
N HIS A 23 17.38 12.15 -16.95
CA HIS A 23 18.49 12.06 -17.89
C HIS A 23 19.73 11.57 -17.13
N LEU A 24 20.26 10.44 -17.55
CA LEU A 24 21.36 9.75 -16.91
C LEU A 24 22.56 9.66 -17.88
N GLU A 25 23.76 9.69 -17.33
CA GLU A 25 25.00 9.44 -18.07
C GLU A 25 25.78 8.31 -17.36
N ASP A 26 26.10 7.28 -18.13
CA ASP A 26 26.97 6.20 -17.69
C ASP A 26 28.40 6.72 -17.51
N GLU A 27 28.93 6.66 -16.31
CA GLU A 27 30.23 7.27 -15.97
C GLU A 27 31.42 6.55 -16.63
N ASP A 28 31.27 5.26 -17.00
CA ASP A 28 32.32 4.48 -17.61
C ASP A 28 32.39 4.73 -19.14
N THR A 29 31.24 4.93 -19.78
CA THR A 29 31.13 5.00 -21.25
C THR A 29 30.76 6.37 -21.79
N GLY A 30 30.28 7.30 -20.92
CA GLY A 30 29.76 8.61 -21.32
C GLY A 30 28.40 8.54 -22.06
N LYS A 31 27.80 7.36 -22.21
CA LYS A 31 26.52 7.22 -22.92
C LYS A 31 25.39 7.78 -22.10
N ARG A 32 24.53 8.54 -22.78
CA ARG A 32 23.32 9.11 -22.19
C ARG A 32 22.10 8.26 -22.46
N HIS A 33 21.24 8.13 -21.47
CA HIS A 33 19.97 7.45 -21.56
C HIS A 33 18.91 8.11 -20.67
N LYS A 34 17.66 7.75 -20.88
CA LYS A 34 16.52 8.30 -20.12
C LYS A 34 15.84 7.21 -19.31
N ARG A 35 15.25 7.61 -18.18
CA ARG A 35 14.33 6.79 -17.40
C ARG A 35 13.08 7.61 -17.09
N GLU A 36 11.94 7.02 -17.31
CA GLU A 36 10.66 7.55 -16.86
C GLU A 36 10.43 7.09 -15.44
N VAL A 37 10.06 8.03 -14.58
CA VAL A 37 9.86 7.79 -13.14
C VAL A 37 8.56 8.43 -12.70
N VAL A 38 7.66 7.61 -12.17
CA VAL A 38 6.48 8.08 -11.46
C VAL A 38 6.87 8.29 -10.00
N VAL A 39 6.90 9.54 -9.56
CA VAL A 39 7.23 9.90 -8.17
C VAL A 39 5.96 9.86 -7.33
N HIS A 40 6.02 9.11 -6.23
CA HIS A 40 4.93 8.92 -5.28
C HIS A 40 5.41 9.19 -3.85
N PRO A 41 4.62 9.82 -2.96
CA PRO A 41 5.04 10.15 -1.59
C PRO A 41 5.27 8.93 -0.69
N GLY A 42 4.75 7.78 -1.08
CA GLY A 42 4.67 6.56 -0.29
C GLY A 42 3.24 6.30 0.18
N ALA A 43 3.00 5.11 0.72
CA ALA A 43 1.69 4.71 1.19
C ALA A 43 1.81 3.73 2.36
N VAL A 44 0.68 3.51 3.04
CA VAL A 44 0.54 2.51 4.09
C VAL A 44 -0.45 1.43 3.68
N VAL A 45 -0.30 0.24 4.26
CA VAL A 45 -1.28 -0.85 4.19
C VAL A 45 -1.44 -1.47 5.57
N VAL A 46 -2.69 -1.74 5.97
CA VAL A 46 -3.00 -2.14 7.34
C VAL A 46 -3.70 -3.50 7.38
N LEU A 47 -3.03 -4.49 7.92
CA LEU A 47 -3.61 -5.78 8.26
C LEU A 47 -4.31 -5.67 9.62
N ALA A 48 -5.59 -5.33 9.62
CA ALA A 48 -6.39 -5.22 10.82
C ALA A 48 -7.01 -6.58 11.18
N ILE A 49 -6.81 -7.02 12.45
CA ILE A 49 -7.27 -8.32 12.95
C ILE A 49 -8.24 -8.07 14.09
N ASP A 50 -9.47 -8.58 13.94
CA ASP A 50 -10.50 -8.47 14.96
C ASP A 50 -10.34 -9.49 16.10
N GLU A 51 -11.22 -9.41 17.12
CA GLU A 51 -11.20 -10.28 18.28
C GLU A 51 -11.46 -11.78 17.95
N GLN A 52 -12.08 -12.03 16.78
CA GLN A 52 -12.34 -13.39 16.27
C GLN A 52 -11.17 -13.90 15.39
N GLY A 53 -10.09 -13.12 15.25
CA GLY A 53 -8.93 -13.47 14.42
C GLY A 53 -9.19 -13.33 12.92
N ARG A 54 -10.22 -12.58 12.51
CA ARG A 54 -10.54 -12.30 11.11
C ARG A 54 -9.79 -11.05 10.67
N VAL A 55 -9.36 -11.06 9.42
CA VAL A 55 -8.78 -9.91 8.71
C VAL A 55 -9.91 -9.02 8.21
N LEU A 56 -9.82 -7.73 8.42
CA LEU A 56 -10.71 -6.76 7.81
C LEU A 56 -10.26 -6.51 6.37
N LEU A 57 -10.79 -7.27 5.43
CA LEU A 57 -10.66 -7.01 4.01
C LEU A 57 -11.69 -5.97 3.59
N ILE A 58 -11.38 -5.23 2.54
CA ILE A 58 -12.29 -4.31 1.87
C ILE A 58 -12.44 -4.67 0.40
N ARG A 59 -13.59 -4.35 -0.18
CA ARG A 59 -13.80 -4.35 -1.63
C ARG A 59 -13.74 -2.91 -2.10
N ASN A 60 -12.77 -2.59 -2.93
CA ASN A 60 -12.51 -1.23 -3.38
C ASN A 60 -12.51 -1.12 -4.89
N ARG A 61 -13.26 -0.15 -5.44
CA ARG A 61 -13.29 0.14 -6.87
C ARG A 61 -12.00 0.81 -7.32
N ARG A 62 -11.23 0.15 -8.20
CA ARG A 62 -9.97 0.66 -8.75
C ARG A 62 -10.13 1.06 -10.22
N TYR A 63 -10.29 2.34 -10.46
CA TYR A 63 -10.52 2.91 -11.82
C TYR A 63 -9.38 2.61 -12.79
N ALA A 64 -8.13 2.55 -12.32
CA ALA A 64 -6.96 2.27 -13.17
C ALA A 64 -7.02 0.90 -13.87
N VAL A 65 -7.70 -0.07 -13.28
CA VAL A 65 -7.87 -1.43 -13.82
C VAL A 65 -9.33 -1.76 -14.11
N ASP A 66 -10.23 -0.82 -13.84
CA ASP A 66 -11.69 -0.93 -14.02
C ASP A 66 -12.30 -2.15 -13.31
N GLN A 67 -11.85 -2.43 -12.08
CA GLN A 67 -12.29 -3.59 -11.29
C GLN A 67 -12.55 -3.23 -9.83
N VAL A 68 -13.40 -4.03 -9.17
CA VAL A 68 -13.51 -4.06 -7.71
C VAL A 68 -12.55 -5.13 -7.20
N LEU A 69 -11.58 -4.74 -6.40
CA LEU A 69 -10.55 -5.63 -5.87
C LEU A 69 -10.78 -5.91 -4.38
N TRP A 70 -10.35 -7.09 -3.95
CA TRP A 70 -10.19 -7.43 -2.55
C TRP A 70 -8.87 -6.89 -2.04
N GLU A 71 -8.90 -6.01 -1.05
CA GLU A 71 -7.73 -5.31 -0.56
C GLU A 71 -7.68 -5.28 0.98
N LEU A 72 -6.51 -5.02 1.52
CA LEU A 72 -6.35 -4.50 2.87
C LEU A 72 -6.54 -2.98 2.83
N PRO A 73 -7.06 -2.36 3.90
CA PRO A 73 -7.11 -0.90 4.03
C PRO A 73 -5.75 -0.27 3.77
N ALA A 74 -5.71 0.79 2.97
CA ALA A 74 -4.46 1.36 2.50
C ALA A 74 -4.64 2.79 1.99
N GLY A 75 -3.72 3.68 2.31
CA GLY A 75 -3.77 5.04 1.80
C GLY A 75 -2.42 5.72 1.62
N THR A 76 -2.45 6.85 0.95
CA THR A 76 -1.27 7.63 0.58
C THR A 76 -0.82 8.50 1.74
N LEU A 77 0.49 8.57 1.98
CA LEU A 77 1.08 9.49 2.96
C LEU A 77 0.83 10.94 2.57
N GLU A 78 0.33 11.73 3.49
CA GLU A 78 0.31 13.17 3.37
C GLU A 78 1.72 13.76 3.52
N LYS A 79 1.85 15.06 3.17
CA LYS A 79 3.14 15.73 3.23
C LYS A 79 3.73 15.74 4.65
N LYS A 80 4.86 15.03 4.85
CA LYS A 80 5.55 14.86 6.14
C LYS A 80 4.75 14.05 7.18
N GLU A 81 3.76 13.31 6.77
CA GLU A 81 3.01 12.42 7.67
C GLU A 81 3.89 11.23 8.09
N ASP A 82 3.81 10.89 9.38
CA ASP A 82 4.43 9.66 9.90
C ASP A 82 3.62 8.43 9.42
N PRO A 83 4.27 7.38 8.90
CA PRO A 83 3.55 6.21 8.38
C PRO A 83 2.63 5.51 9.40
N MET A 84 2.96 5.52 10.69
CA MET A 84 2.10 4.90 11.72
C MET A 84 0.84 5.73 11.96
N ASN A 85 0.96 7.07 11.91
CA ASN A 85 -0.20 7.96 12.02
C ASN A 85 -1.12 7.81 10.81
N CYS A 86 -0.55 7.78 9.60
CA CYS A 86 -1.29 7.50 8.38
C CYS A 86 -2.03 6.16 8.45
N ALA A 87 -1.37 5.09 8.90
CA ALA A 87 -2.00 3.78 9.05
C ALA A 87 -3.21 3.81 10.01
N GLY A 88 -3.11 4.56 11.10
CA GLY A 88 -4.22 4.75 12.04
C GLY A 88 -5.38 5.53 11.43
N ARG A 89 -5.10 6.60 10.68
CA ARG A 89 -6.09 7.44 9.99
C ARG A 89 -6.83 6.63 8.93
N GLU A 90 -6.12 6.03 7.98
CA GLU A 90 -6.69 5.25 6.87
C GLU A 90 -7.54 4.07 7.36
N LEU A 91 -7.09 3.39 8.43
CA LEU A 91 -7.89 2.31 9.03
C LEU A 91 -9.25 2.83 9.51
N VAL A 92 -9.30 4.00 10.15
CA VAL A 92 -10.57 4.58 10.62
C VAL A 92 -11.44 5.02 9.44
N GLU A 93 -10.86 5.71 8.47
CA GLU A 93 -11.57 6.25 7.31
C GLU A 93 -12.22 5.15 6.48
N GLU A 94 -11.48 4.12 6.10
CA GLU A 94 -11.96 3.06 5.22
C GLU A 94 -12.78 1.96 5.93
N THR A 95 -12.52 1.70 7.22
CA THR A 95 -13.18 0.57 7.91
C THR A 95 -14.08 0.96 9.05
N GLY A 96 -13.95 2.16 9.59
CA GLY A 96 -14.61 2.57 10.82
C GLY A 96 -14.06 1.91 12.08
N TYR A 97 -12.81 1.45 12.07
CA TYR A 97 -12.17 0.88 13.26
C TYR A 97 -10.90 1.64 13.64
N LEU A 98 -10.80 1.97 14.92
CA LEU A 98 -9.59 2.49 15.56
C LEU A 98 -8.81 1.34 16.18
N ALA A 99 -7.54 1.20 15.84
CA ALA A 99 -6.64 0.25 16.51
C ALA A 99 -6.00 0.89 17.75
N LYS A 100 -6.06 0.21 18.89
CA LYS A 100 -5.28 0.61 20.08
C LYS A 100 -3.80 0.25 19.94
N ARG A 101 -3.49 -0.73 19.08
CA ARG A 101 -2.13 -1.22 18.89
C ARG A 101 -1.84 -1.43 17.41
N LEU A 102 -0.86 -0.67 16.91
CA LEU A 102 -0.28 -0.83 15.59
C LEU A 102 1.15 -1.37 15.73
N ARG A 103 1.51 -2.35 14.90
CA ARG A 103 2.85 -2.95 14.87
C ARG A 103 3.36 -2.98 13.43
N PRO A 104 4.58 -2.47 13.15
CA PRO A 104 5.17 -2.62 11.83
C PRO A 104 5.33 -4.10 11.44
N ILE A 105 4.95 -4.45 10.23
CA ILE A 105 5.23 -5.74 9.59
C ILE A 105 6.51 -5.61 8.76
N GLY A 106 6.66 -4.52 8.02
CA GLY A 106 7.79 -4.26 7.15
C GLY A 106 7.53 -3.15 6.15
N SER A 107 8.38 -3.05 5.15
CA SER A 107 8.18 -2.14 4.02
C SER A 107 8.75 -2.75 2.74
N TYR A 108 8.18 -2.37 1.59
CA TYR A 108 8.59 -2.84 0.28
C TYR A 108 8.25 -1.78 -0.79
N PHE A 109 8.82 -1.92 -1.98
CA PHE A 109 8.44 -1.13 -3.14
C PHE A 109 7.43 -1.89 -3.99
N THR A 110 6.41 -1.21 -4.49
CA THR A 110 5.32 -1.83 -5.26
C THR A 110 5.71 -2.12 -6.70
N SER A 111 6.38 -1.18 -7.37
CA SER A 111 6.83 -1.33 -8.76
C SER A 111 8.12 -0.52 -9.03
N PRO A 112 9.27 -0.88 -8.42
CA PRO A 112 10.47 -0.03 -8.39
C PRO A 112 11.14 0.17 -9.75
N GLY A 113 10.69 -0.54 -10.78
CA GLY A 113 11.16 -0.31 -12.16
C GLY A 113 10.70 0.99 -12.77
N ILE A 114 9.58 1.57 -12.28
CA ILE A 114 8.98 2.79 -12.82
C ILE A 114 8.40 3.71 -11.75
N LEU A 115 8.00 3.17 -10.60
CA LEU A 115 7.29 3.89 -9.54
C LEU A 115 8.14 3.95 -8.27
N SER A 116 8.26 5.14 -7.66
CA SER A 116 9.01 5.33 -6.42
C SER A 116 8.23 4.98 -5.16
N GLU A 117 7.00 4.47 -5.28
CA GLU A 117 6.14 4.16 -4.14
C GLU A 117 6.77 3.16 -3.19
N LYS A 118 7.00 3.60 -1.96
CA LYS A 118 7.34 2.74 -0.84
C LYS A 118 6.11 2.49 0.01
N MET A 119 5.75 1.21 0.16
CA MET A 119 4.66 0.76 1.00
C MET A 119 5.16 0.42 2.40
N TYR A 120 4.49 0.94 3.44
CA TYR A 120 4.75 0.61 4.84
C TYR A 120 3.59 -0.24 5.36
N ALA A 121 3.88 -1.48 5.76
CA ALA A 121 2.89 -2.45 6.20
C ALA A 121 2.81 -2.51 7.73
N PHE A 122 1.58 -2.48 8.26
CA PHE A 122 1.29 -2.55 9.68
C PHE A 122 0.27 -3.64 9.98
N ALA A 123 0.40 -4.27 11.16
CA ALA A 123 -0.66 -5.08 11.76
C ALA A 123 -1.37 -4.25 12.84
N ALA A 124 -2.71 -4.30 12.83
CA ALA A 124 -3.57 -3.57 13.75
C ALA A 124 -4.38 -4.54 14.61
N TYR A 125 -4.43 -4.25 15.91
CA TYR A 125 -5.09 -5.09 16.92
C TYR A 125 -5.90 -4.23 17.89
N ASP A 126 -6.71 -4.91 18.71
CA ASP A 126 -7.50 -4.29 19.78
C ASP A 126 -8.41 -3.19 19.18
N LEU A 127 -9.18 -3.62 18.16
CA LEU A 127 -10.00 -2.75 17.33
C LEU A 127 -11.22 -2.22 18.07
N GLN A 128 -11.45 -0.92 17.99
CA GLN A 128 -12.63 -0.26 18.54
C GLN A 128 -13.45 0.34 17.39
N LYS A 129 -14.75 0.06 17.36
CA LYS A 129 -15.65 0.61 16.34
C LYS A 129 -15.77 2.13 16.47
N LYS A 130 -15.63 2.82 15.34
CA LYS A 130 -15.84 4.25 15.11
C LYS A 130 -16.80 4.44 13.93
N GLN A 131 -16.99 5.65 13.47
CA GLN A 131 -17.65 5.93 12.19
C GLN A 131 -16.63 5.93 11.06
N THR A 132 -17.02 5.43 9.89
CA THR A 132 -16.25 5.57 8.64
C THR A 132 -16.27 7.03 8.20
N ALA A 133 -15.22 7.45 7.52
CA ALA A 133 -15.08 8.80 6.95
C ALA A 133 -14.44 8.70 5.57
N LEU A 134 -15.12 7.99 4.65
CA LEU A 134 -14.65 7.78 3.28
C LEU A 134 -14.45 9.12 2.55
N GLU A 135 -13.42 9.20 1.71
CA GLU A 135 -13.22 10.32 0.81
C GLU A 135 -14.32 10.37 -0.27
N GLU A 136 -14.52 11.54 -0.88
CA GLU A 136 -15.48 11.69 -1.97
C GLU A 136 -15.11 10.80 -3.16
N GLY A 137 -16.05 9.94 -3.57
CA GLY A 137 -15.87 9.00 -4.68
C GLY A 137 -15.27 7.65 -4.30
N GLU A 138 -15.04 7.38 -3.02
CA GLU A 138 -14.66 6.05 -2.55
C GLU A 138 -15.87 5.15 -2.37
N GLU A 139 -15.82 3.97 -3.00
CA GLU A 139 -16.84 2.91 -2.88
C GLU A 139 -16.18 1.71 -2.18
N ILE A 140 -16.28 1.67 -0.85
CA ILE A 140 -15.63 0.65 -0.02
C ILE A 140 -16.68 -0.16 0.74
N GLU A 141 -16.61 -1.48 0.62
CA GLU A 141 -17.38 -2.44 1.40
C GLU A 141 -16.44 -3.23 2.30
N LEU A 142 -16.75 -3.28 3.60
CA LEU A 142 -15.97 -4.01 4.60
C LEU A 142 -16.39 -5.49 4.68
N GLU A 143 -15.42 -6.39 4.59
CA GLU A 143 -15.63 -7.85 4.59
C GLU A 143 -14.67 -8.57 5.56
N PRO A 144 -15.05 -8.72 6.83
CA PRO A 144 -14.25 -9.48 7.80
C PRO A 144 -14.09 -10.94 7.39
N THR A 145 -12.88 -11.36 7.07
CA THR A 145 -12.55 -12.65 6.46
C THR A 145 -11.61 -13.45 7.38
N PRO A 146 -11.85 -14.75 7.65
CA PRO A 146 -10.88 -15.57 8.38
C PRO A 146 -9.50 -15.55 7.72
N MET A 147 -8.40 -15.46 8.52
CA MET A 147 -7.04 -15.36 8.00
C MET A 147 -6.70 -16.48 7.01
N ASP A 148 -7.05 -17.73 7.34
CA ASP A 148 -6.75 -18.88 6.47
C ASP A 148 -7.54 -18.82 5.15
N GLU A 149 -8.73 -18.20 5.15
CA GLU A 149 -9.49 -17.93 3.93
C GLU A 149 -8.84 -16.82 3.09
N ALA A 150 -8.41 -15.73 3.73
CA ALA A 150 -7.69 -14.65 3.03
C ALA A 150 -6.43 -15.19 2.32
N ILE A 151 -5.70 -16.12 2.97
CA ILE A 151 -4.55 -16.78 2.33
C ILE A 151 -4.99 -17.67 1.16
N ARG A 152 -6.09 -18.43 1.28
CA ARG A 152 -6.63 -19.21 0.16
C ARG A 152 -7.07 -18.33 -1.02
N MET A 153 -7.65 -17.16 -0.74
CA MET A 153 -8.05 -16.18 -1.75
C MET A 153 -6.89 -15.63 -2.59
N ILE A 154 -5.67 -15.64 -2.06
CA ILE A 154 -4.46 -15.35 -2.85
C ILE A 154 -4.19 -16.50 -3.83
N GLY A 155 -4.27 -17.74 -3.35
CA GLY A 155 -3.96 -18.95 -4.14
C GLY A 155 -4.94 -19.21 -5.28
N ASP A 156 -6.23 -18.85 -5.11
CA ASP A 156 -7.28 -19.04 -6.10
C ASP A 156 -7.54 -17.79 -6.98
N GLY A 157 -6.78 -16.70 -6.77
CA GLY A 157 -6.81 -15.50 -7.60
C GLY A 157 -7.94 -14.52 -7.29
N ARG A 158 -8.69 -14.68 -6.20
CA ARG A 158 -9.69 -13.69 -5.76
C ARG A 158 -9.00 -12.42 -5.25
N ILE A 159 -7.90 -12.54 -4.51
CA ILE A 159 -7.05 -11.41 -4.14
C ILE A 159 -5.95 -11.25 -5.19
N GLN A 160 -5.98 -10.13 -5.92
CA GLN A 160 -5.05 -9.81 -7.00
C GLN A 160 -4.20 -8.57 -6.70
N ASP A 161 -4.53 -7.84 -5.67
CA ASP A 161 -3.81 -6.63 -5.27
C ASP A 161 -2.46 -6.97 -4.62
N ALA A 162 -1.38 -6.50 -5.22
CA ALA A 162 -0.02 -6.85 -4.82
C ALA A 162 0.33 -6.44 -3.37
N LYS A 163 -0.14 -5.25 -2.90
CA LYS A 163 0.13 -4.80 -1.53
C LYS A 163 -0.56 -5.70 -0.50
N THR A 164 -1.78 -6.14 -0.79
CA THR A 164 -2.55 -7.08 0.04
C THR A 164 -1.89 -8.44 0.08
N ILE A 165 -1.51 -9.00 -1.08
CA ILE A 165 -0.81 -10.27 -1.19
C ILE A 165 0.50 -10.24 -0.38
N ALA A 166 1.35 -9.24 -0.62
CA ALA A 166 2.63 -9.12 0.06
C ALA A 166 2.48 -9.01 1.58
N THR A 167 1.55 -8.17 2.05
CA THR A 167 1.34 -7.95 3.48
C THR A 167 0.77 -9.17 4.18
N LEU A 168 -0.23 -9.85 3.61
CA LEU A 168 -0.82 -11.08 4.15
C LEU A 168 0.24 -12.18 4.27
N LEU A 169 1.03 -12.43 3.22
CA LEU A 169 2.07 -13.46 3.22
C LEU A 169 3.22 -13.13 4.16
N MET A 170 3.67 -11.87 4.23
CA MET A 170 4.69 -11.43 5.20
C MET A 170 4.21 -11.65 6.63
N TYR A 171 2.97 -11.28 6.92
CA TYR A 171 2.40 -11.49 8.24
C TYR A 171 2.27 -12.97 8.57
N ASP A 172 1.66 -13.76 7.70
CA ASP A 172 1.45 -15.20 7.93
C ASP A 172 2.77 -15.94 8.14
N ARG A 173 3.81 -15.61 7.37
CA ARG A 173 5.09 -16.28 7.43
C ARG A 173 5.98 -15.88 8.60
N PHE A 174 5.99 -14.60 8.98
CA PHE A 174 7.02 -14.05 9.87
C PHE A 174 6.47 -13.42 11.16
N HIS A 175 5.18 -13.11 11.22
CA HIS A 175 4.60 -12.36 12.33
C HIS A 175 3.41 -13.07 12.99
N ARG A 176 2.78 -14.03 12.32
CA ARG A 176 1.75 -14.86 12.91
C ARG A 176 2.41 -15.80 13.90
N ALA A 177 2.02 -15.73 15.19
CA ALA A 177 2.51 -16.67 16.20
C ALA A 177 2.22 -18.13 15.76
N ALA A 178 3.20 -19.01 15.94
CA ALA A 178 2.97 -20.44 15.74
C ALA A 178 1.78 -20.87 16.64
N LYS A 179 0.82 -21.56 16.02
CA LYS A 179 -0.32 -22.16 16.73
C LYS A 179 0.17 -23.29 17.62
#